data_117b3470f88cf51e5ba6bc6baf035101
#
_entry.id   117b3470f88cf51e5ba6bc6baf035101
#
_cell.length_a   1.000
_cell.length_b   1.000
_cell.length_c   1.000
_cell.angle_alpha   90.00
_cell.angle_beta   90.00
_cell.angle_gamma   90.00
#
_symmetry.space_group_name_H-M   'P 1'
#
loop_
_entity.id
_entity.type
_entity.pdbx_description
1 polymer ?
#
loop_
_entity_poly.entity_id
_entity_poly.type
_entity_poly.pdbx_seq_one_letter_code
_entity_poly.pdbx_strand_id
1 'polypeptide(L)'
;MKELNVLHVGGYSSTNIGNAFYNLGIRHVLKSLPQKINLYETSDKQVYAWSRYNSTSASHFDPCEHFTDMDYIIWSGPMMGKQYVREWGPVLEKAEMMGTKVICLSAGGNQYTNEEVEEVRKLLSKFHLYALFSRDSETYESYRDLFEHSYNGICCAFYIPEYFQSWELDMEPYVVFIFVQYRGPCFVD
;
A
#
# COMPACT_ATOMS: atom_id res chain seq x y z
N MET A 1 2.05 -23.27 -16.61
CA MET A 1 2.27 -21.84 -16.32
C MET A 1 3.22 -21.75 -15.14
N LYS A 2 4.16 -20.81 -15.16
CA LYS A 2 5.07 -20.57 -14.02
C LYS A 2 4.23 -20.09 -12.83
N GLU A 3 4.48 -20.64 -11.66
CA GLU A 3 3.94 -20.15 -10.41
C GLU A 3 4.68 -18.88 -10.01
N LEU A 4 3.97 -17.84 -9.54
CA LEU A 4 4.54 -16.55 -9.17
C LEU A 4 4.57 -16.42 -7.66
N ASN A 5 5.71 -16.01 -7.13
CA ASN A 5 5.86 -15.65 -5.73
C ASN A 5 5.65 -14.15 -5.56
N VAL A 6 4.67 -13.76 -4.78
CA VAL A 6 4.25 -12.37 -4.58
C VAL A 6 4.26 -12.02 -3.11
N LEU A 7 5.03 -11.01 -2.74
CA LEU A 7 4.99 -10.41 -1.41
C LEU A 7 4.06 -9.19 -1.41
N HIS A 8 3.01 -9.24 -0.63
CA HIS A 8 2.13 -8.10 -0.41
C HIS A 8 2.50 -7.39 0.88
N VAL A 9 2.85 -6.11 0.75
CA VAL A 9 3.13 -5.19 1.85
C VAL A 9 1.94 -4.27 2.02
N GLY A 10 1.20 -4.44 3.11
CA GLY A 10 -0.02 -3.69 3.38
C GLY A 10 -0.21 -3.34 4.84
N GLY A 11 -1.25 -2.55 5.15
CA GLY A 11 -1.54 -2.04 6.50
C GLY A 11 -2.05 -3.09 7.49
N TYR A 12 -1.43 -4.26 7.57
CA TYR A 12 -1.92 -5.39 8.38
C TYR A 12 -1.81 -5.19 9.89
N SER A 13 -0.85 -4.41 10.35
CA SER A 13 -0.66 -4.12 11.79
C SER A 13 -1.47 -2.92 12.27
N SER A 14 -2.25 -2.31 11.40
CA SER A 14 -3.04 -1.13 11.71
C SER A 14 -4.40 -1.50 12.30
N THR A 15 -4.82 -0.75 13.31
CA THR A 15 -6.19 -0.80 13.83
C THR A 15 -7.20 -0.07 12.93
N ASN A 16 -6.73 0.55 11.85
CA ASN A 16 -7.57 1.21 10.88
C ASN A 16 -8.28 0.18 9.98
N ILE A 17 -9.57 0.04 10.14
CA ILE A 17 -10.39 -0.93 9.38
C ILE A 17 -10.34 -0.69 7.85
N GLY A 18 -10.11 0.56 7.43
CA GLY A 18 -9.93 0.88 6.02
C GLY A 18 -8.73 0.15 5.40
N ASN A 19 -7.68 -0.10 6.19
CA ASN A 19 -6.54 -0.89 5.73
C ASN A 19 -6.91 -2.36 5.49
N ALA A 20 -7.78 -2.93 6.33
CA ALA A 20 -8.28 -4.28 6.11
C ALA A 20 -9.06 -4.38 4.79
N PHE A 21 -9.83 -3.36 4.44
CA PHE A 21 -10.65 -3.38 3.23
C PHE A 21 -9.80 -3.39 1.96
N TYR A 22 -8.82 -2.53 1.81
CA TYR A 22 -7.99 -2.59 0.61
C TYR A 22 -7.12 -3.85 0.56
N ASN A 23 -6.62 -4.36 1.70
CA ASN A 23 -5.86 -5.60 1.74
C ASN A 23 -6.69 -6.81 1.28
N LEU A 24 -7.93 -6.92 1.76
CA LEU A 24 -8.84 -7.99 1.33
C LEU A 24 -9.23 -7.86 -0.14
N GLY A 25 -9.46 -6.63 -0.61
CA GLY A 25 -9.70 -6.37 -2.02
C GLY A 25 -8.53 -6.75 -2.91
N ILE A 26 -7.30 -6.50 -2.47
CA ILE A 26 -6.09 -6.94 -3.18
C ILE A 26 -6.00 -8.46 -3.24
N ARG A 27 -6.27 -9.15 -2.13
CA ARG A 27 -6.35 -10.62 -2.14
C ARG A 27 -7.38 -11.14 -3.15
N HIS A 28 -8.53 -10.50 -3.24
CA HIS A 28 -9.55 -10.86 -4.23
C HIS A 28 -9.02 -10.67 -5.65
N VAL A 29 -8.44 -9.53 -5.95
CA VAL A 29 -7.85 -9.24 -7.28
C VAL A 29 -6.79 -10.29 -7.64
N LEU A 30 -5.85 -10.56 -6.75
CA LEU A 30 -4.78 -11.53 -7.01
C LEU A 30 -5.30 -12.95 -7.21
N LYS A 31 -6.31 -13.38 -6.45
CA LYS A 31 -6.97 -14.69 -6.61
C LYS A 31 -7.78 -14.81 -7.89
N SER A 32 -8.23 -13.69 -8.46
CA SER A 32 -9.00 -13.66 -9.71
C SER A 32 -8.12 -13.75 -10.95
N LEU A 33 -6.81 -13.62 -10.79
CA LEU A 33 -5.86 -13.75 -11.91
C LEU A 33 -5.74 -15.22 -12.35
N PRO A 34 -5.56 -15.48 -13.67
CA PRO A 34 -5.39 -16.85 -14.17
C PRO A 34 -4.06 -17.49 -13.77
N GLN A 35 -3.11 -16.71 -13.28
CA GLN A 35 -1.80 -17.16 -12.82
C GLN A 35 -1.91 -17.81 -11.44
N LYS A 36 -1.15 -18.88 -11.21
CA LYS A 36 -1.00 -19.43 -9.87
C LYS A 36 -0.07 -18.55 -9.08
N ILE A 37 -0.56 -18.01 -7.96
CA ILE A 37 0.16 -17.07 -7.09
C ILE A 37 0.36 -17.67 -5.71
N ASN A 38 1.61 -17.74 -5.28
CA ASN A 38 1.98 -17.93 -3.88
C ASN A 38 2.04 -16.56 -3.23
N LEU A 39 1.03 -16.23 -2.43
CA LEU A 39 0.91 -14.94 -1.78
C LEU A 39 1.49 -14.98 -0.38
N TYR A 40 2.50 -14.15 -0.15
CA TYR A 40 3.08 -13.86 1.17
C TYR A 40 2.64 -12.47 1.59
N GLU A 41 2.37 -12.26 2.86
CA GLU A 41 1.82 -11.00 3.35
C GLU A 41 2.60 -10.50 4.54
N THR A 42 2.92 -9.21 4.54
CA THR A 42 3.58 -8.53 5.65
C THR A 42 2.99 -7.15 5.87
N SER A 43 3.24 -6.57 7.05
CA SER A 43 2.77 -5.23 7.36
C SER A 43 3.67 -4.15 6.76
N ASP A 44 3.04 -3.07 6.31
CA ASP A 44 3.70 -1.83 5.90
C ASP A 44 4.42 -1.13 7.06
N LYS A 45 3.89 -1.31 8.25
CA LYS A 45 4.56 -0.88 9.48
C LYS A 45 5.23 -2.09 10.08
N GLN A 46 6.50 -1.92 10.29
CA GLN A 46 7.22 -2.90 11.07
C GLN A 46 6.45 -3.14 12.36
N VAL A 47 6.09 -4.39 12.61
CA VAL A 47 5.25 -4.81 13.73
C VAL A 47 6.00 -4.60 15.02
N TYR A 48 5.99 -3.38 15.53
CA TYR A 48 6.72 -3.12 16.76
C TYR A 48 5.95 -2.34 17.79
N ALA A 49 5.07 -3.02 18.39
CA ALA A 49 4.84 -2.82 19.80
C ALA A 49 6.17 -2.85 20.62
N TRP A 50 7.18 -3.53 20.15
CA TRP A 50 8.48 -3.71 20.80
C TRP A 50 9.44 -2.54 20.63
N SER A 51 9.45 -1.82 19.52
CA SER A 51 10.36 -0.70 19.29
C SER A 51 10.06 0.53 20.16
N ARG A 52 8.86 0.63 20.72
CA ARG A 52 8.57 1.67 21.70
C ARG A 52 9.36 1.55 22.99
N TYR A 53 9.85 0.37 23.29
CA TYR A 53 10.56 0.08 24.55
C TYR A 53 12.08 -0.01 24.40
N ASN A 54 12.60 -0.18 23.17
CA ASN A 54 14.03 -0.27 22.92
C ASN A 54 14.43 0.60 21.73
N SER A 55 14.64 1.88 22.00
CA SER A 55 15.00 2.88 20.99
C SER A 55 16.40 2.73 20.37
N THR A 56 17.17 1.72 20.75
CA THR A 56 18.58 1.59 20.36
C THR A 56 18.91 0.40 19.47
N SER A 57 17.99 -0.51 19.24
CA SER A 57 18.18 -1.60 18.28
C SER A 57 16.90 -1.88 17.52
N ALA A 58 16.61 -1.01 16.55
CA ALA A 58 15.69 -1.38 15.51
C ALA A 58 16.33 -2.49 14.67
N SER A 59 16.16 -3.73 15.09
CA SER A 59 16.29 -4.84 14.17
C SER A 59 15.15 -4.69 13.16
N HIS A 60 15.45 -4.04 12.05
CA HIS A 60 14.53 -3.94 10.95
C HIS A 60 14.29 -5.35 10.43
N PHE A 61 13.08 -5.84 10.56
CA PHE A 61 12.65 -7.01 9.80
C PHE A 61 12.65 -6.57 8.34
N ASP A 62 13.65 -7.00 7.62
CA ASP A 62 13.72 -6.80 6.18
C ASP A 62 13.00 -7.99 5.51
N PRO A 63 11.81 -7.78 4.93
CA PRO A 63 11.11 -8.85 4.24
C PRO A 63 11.97 -9.51 3.16
N CYS A 64 12.88 -8.77 2.55
CA CYS A 64 13.78 -9.29 1.52
C CYS A 64 14.87 -10.21 2.08
N GLU A 65 15.17 -10.18 3.38
CA GLU A 65 16.07 -11.17 3.99
C GLU A 65 15.44 -12.56 4.08
N HIS A 66 14.11 -12.59 4.19
CA HIS A 66 13.35 -13.83 4.37
C HIS A 66 12.65 -14.30 3.10
N PHE A 67 12.43 -13.40 2.14
CA PHE A 67 11.73 -13.68 0.90
C PHE A 67 12.63 -13.36 -0.30
N THR A 68 13.60 -14.24 -0.56
CA THR A 68 14.60 -14.01 -1.61
C THR A 68 14.13 -14.36 -3.01
N ASP A 69 13.07 -15.15 -3.15
CA ASP A 69 12.56 -15.67 -4.44
C ASP A 69 11.24 -15.02 -4.84
N MET A 70 11.09 -13.71 -4.63
CA MET A 70 9.88 -12.98 -5.03
C MET A 70 9.99 -12.52 -6.48
N ASP A 71 8.97 -12.86 -7.28
CA ASP A 71 8.80 -12.29 -8.63
C ASP A 71 8.29 -10.85 -8.53
N TYR A 72 7.40 -10.57 -7.54
CA TYR A 72 6.81 -9.25 -7.33
C TYR A 72 6.70 -8.89 -5.86
N ILE A 73 6.90 -7.60 -5.58
CA ILE A 73 6.47 -6.96 -4.35
C ILE A 73 5.29 -6.05 -4.68
N ILE A 74 4.15 -6.25 -4.01
CA ILE A 74 3.00 -5.35 -4.08
C ILE A 74 3.02 -4.46 -2.86
N TRP A 75 3.18 -3.18 -3.10
CA TRP A 75 3.20 -2.14 -2.08
C TRP A 75 1.88 -1.37 -2.14
N SER A 76 1.07 -1.41 -1.09
CA SER A 76 -0.34 -0.99 -1.17
C SER A 76 -0.74 0.06 -0.16
N GLY A 77 -1.81 0.81 -0.47
CA GLY A 77 -2.41 1.81 0.39
C GLY A 77 -1.78 3.22 0.24
N PRO A 78 -1.81 4.06 1.28
CA PRO A 78 -1.33 5.45 1.22
C PRO A 78 0.21 5.53 1.31
N MET A 79 0.89 4.78 0.44
CA MET A 79 2.34 4.57 0.48
C MET A 79 3.14 5.68 -0.21
N MET A 80 2.48 6.53 -1.01
CA MET A 80 3.12 7.67 -1.67
C MET A 80 3.34 8.81 -0.68
N GLY A 81 4.13 8.54 0.35
CA GLY A 81 4.47 9.51 1.39
C GLY A 81 5.96 9.49 1.71
N LYS A 82 6.54 10.66 1.99
CA LYS A 82 7.97 10.86 2.27
C LYS A 82 8.52 9.89 3.33
N GLN A 83 7.77 9.73 4.42
CA GLN A 83 8.19 8.84 5.50
C GLN A 83 8.22 7.39 5.05
N TYR A 84 7.14 6.92 4.38
CA TYR A 84 7.05 5.55 3.89
C TYR A 84 8.17 5.22 2.89
N VAL A 85 8.40 6.10 1.91
CA VAL A 85 9.46 5.86 0.93
C VAL A 85 10.85 5.81 1.58
N ARG A 86 11.09 6.60 2.62
CA ARG A 86 12.34 6.55 3.38
C ARG A 86 12.49 5.26 4.19
N GLU A 87 11.42 4.83 4.86
CA GLU A 87 11.41 3.61 5.67
C GLU A 87 11.60 2.35 4.81
N TRP A 88 11.01 2.34 3.61
CA TRP A 88 11.06 1.20 2.71
C TRP A 88 12.16 1.28 1.65
N GLY A 89 12.87 2.40 1.57
CA GLY A 89 13.97 2.59 0.61
C GLY A 89 14.95 1.42 0.57
N PRO A 90 15.49 0.93 1.69
CA PRO A 90 16.41 -0.21 1.70
C PRO A 90 15.80 -1.51 1.12
N VAL A 91 14.50 -1.72 1.35
CA VAL A 91 13.76 -2.88 0.78
C VAL A 91 13.61 -2.73 -0.73
N LEU A 92 13.30 -1.52 -1.21
CA LEU A 92 13.19 -1.23 -2.64
C LEU A 92 14.53 -1.39 -3.37
N GLU A 93 15.62 -0.90 -2.79
CA GLU A 93 16.99 -1.09 -3.31
C GLU A 93 17.34 -2.58 -3.43
N LYS A 94 17.01 -3.35 -2.41
CA LYS A 94 17.30 -4.79 -2.40
C LYS A 94 16.42 -5.55 -3.39
N ALA A 95 15.14 -5.19 -3.52
CA ALA A 95 14.24 -5.73 -4.53
C ALA A 95 14.81 -5.52 -5.93
N GLU A 96 15.30 -4.32 -6.23
CA GLU A 96 15.93 -4.00 -7.51
C GLU A 96 17.19 -4.86 -7.76
N MET A 97 18.07 -4.99 -6.76
CA MET A 97 19.25 -5.86 -6.86
C MET A 97 18.91 -7.33 -7.13
N MET A 98 17.77 -7.79 -6.65
CA MET A 98 17.28 -9.17 -6.84
C MET A 98 16.48 -9.35 -8.13
N GLY A 99 16.20 -8.28 -8.88
CA GLY A 99 15.35 -8.31 -10.07
C GLY A 99 13.86 -8.49 -9.75
N THR A 100 13.46 -8.28 -8.49
CA THR A 100 12.06 -8.33 -8.05
C THR A 100 11.33 -7.07 -8.51
N LYS A 101 10.19 -7.21 -9.17
CA LYS A 101 9.41 -6.09 -9.66
C LYS A 101 8.53 -5.48 -8.57
N VAL A 102 8.56 -4.18 -8.42
CA VAL A 102 7.76 -3.45 -7.43
C VAL A 102 6.51 -2.88 -8.10
N ILE A 103 5.36 -3.23 -7.57
CA ILE A 103 4.04 -2.76 -8.00
C ILE A 103 3.41 -1.97 -6.85
N CYS A 104 3.03 -0.73 -7.10
CA CYS A 104 2.21 0.06 -6.18
C CYS A 104 0.73 -0.15 -6.55
N LEU A 105 -0.01 -0.88 -5.73
CA LEU A 105 -1.40 -1.25 -6.02
C LEU A 105 -2.35 -0.59 -5.03
N SER A 106 -3.45 -0.01 -5.54
CA SER A 106 -4.37 0.79 -4.72
C SER A 106 -3.67 1.97 -4.04
N ALA A 107 -2.66 2.51 -4.74
CA ALA A 107 -1.78 3.53 -4.22
C ALA A 107 -2.49 4.87 -4.08
N GLY A 108 -2.22 5.57 -2.98
CA GLY A 108 -2.68 6.93 -2.75
C GLY A 108 -1.59 7.79 -2.12
N GLY A 109 -1.58 9.07 -2.47
CA GLY A 109 -0.75 10.09 -1.85
C GLY A 109 -1.44 10.72 -0.64
N ASN A 110 -0.66 11.48 0.11
CA ASN A 110 -1.13 12.33 1.21
C ASN A 110 -0.43 13.70 1.20
N GLN A 111 0.01 14.13 0.02
CA GLN A 111 0.62 15.42 -0.21
C GLN A 111 -0.47 16.48 -0.44
N TYR A 112 -0.26 17.65 0.14
CA TYR A 112 -1.19 18.79 0.02
C TYR A 112 -0.56 19.97 -0.74
N THR A 113 0.76 19.92 -0.98
CA THR A 113 1.48 20.96 -1.72
C THR A 113 2.35 20.35 -2.80
N ASN A 114 2.68 21.16 -3.81
CA ASN A 114 3.58 20.76 -4.90
C ASN A 114 4.98 20.43 -4.37
N GLU A 115 5.45 21.12 -3.35
CA GLU A 115 6.75 20.90 -2.74
C GLU A 115 6.81 19.50 -2.08
N GLU A 116 5.72 19.08 -1.42
CA GLU A 116 5.62 17.74 -0.85
C GLU A 116 5.61 16.67 -1.93
N VAL A 117 4.90 16.90 -3.03
CA VAL A 117 4.89 16.01 -4.20
C VAL A 117 6.30 15.86 -4.76
N GLU A 118 7.01 16.97 -4.99
CA GLU A 118 8.37 16.95 -5.54
C GLU A 118 9.37 16.26 -4.61
N GLU A 119 9.22 16.40 -3.30
CA GLU A 119 10.05 15.64 -2.34
C GLU A 119 9.84 14.12 -2.46
N VAL A 120 8.60 13.67 -2.59
CA VAL A 120 8.28 12.24 -2.78
C VAL A 120 8.78 11.76 -4.14
N ARG A 121 8.56 12.53 -5.21
CA ARG A 121 9.08 12.22 -6.54
C ARG A 121 10.60 12.02 -6.52
N LYS A 122 11.33 12.93 -5.90
CA LYS A 122 12.80 12.84 -5.75
C LYS A 122 13.25 11.59 -5.00
N LEU A 123 12.46 11.11 -4.05
CA LEU A 123 12.76 9.88 -3.33
C LEU A 123 12.47 8.64 -4.20
N LEU A 124 11.31 8.61 -4.84
CA LEU A 124 10.87 7.49 -5.68
C LEU A 124 11.73 7.34 -6.94
N SER A 125 12.20 8.45 -7.55
CA SER A 125 13.04 8.42 -8.76
C SER A 125 14.39 7.73 -8.60
N LYS A 126 14.75 7.32 -7.38
CA LYS A 126 15.95 6.54 -7.11
C LYS A 126 15.78 5.05 -7.40
N PHE A 127 14.54 4.59 -7.57
CA PHE A 127 14.21 3.19 -7.71
C PHE A 127 13.58 2.90 -9.07
N HIS A 128 13.81 1.69 -9.58
CA HIS A 128 13.12 1.19 -10.76
C HIS A 128 11.76 0.59 -10.34
N LEU A 129 10.70 1.37 -10.53
CA LEU A 129 9.35 0.99 -10.15
C LEU A 129 8.59 0.44 -11.36
N TYR A 130 8.07 -0.79 -11.23
CA TYR A 130 7.48 -1.50 -12.36
C TYR A 130 6.08 -1.01 -12.71
N ALA A 131 5.15 -0.95 -11.76
CA ALA A 131 3.79 -0.52 -12.07
C ALA A 131 3.12 0.28 -10.96
N LEU A 132 2.32 1.28 -11.37
CA LEU A 132 1.44 2.08 -10.54
C LEU A 132 -0.01 1.78 -10.91
N PHE A 133 -0.80 1.38 -9.93
CA PHE A 133 -2.27 1.37 -9.97
C PHE A 133 -2.76 2.31 -8.88
N SER A 134 -3.01 3.56 -9.26
CA SER A 134 -3.49 4.56 -8.31
C SER A 134 -4.96 4.34 -7.98
N ARG A 135 -5.39 4.80 -6.81
CA ARG A 135 -6.79 4.80 -6.40
C ARG A 135 -7.49 6.14 -6.62
N ASP A 136 -6.75 7.14 -7.04
CA ASP A 136 -7.22 8.49 -7.30
C ASP A 136 -6.39 9.14 -8.43
N SER A 137 -7.00 10.12 -9.09
CA SER A 137 -6.39 10.81 -10.22
C SER A 137 -5.24 11.73 -9.81
N GLU A 138 -5.28 12.28 -8.61
CA GLU A 138 -4.22 13.17 -8.11
C GLU A 138 -2.91 12.40 -7.92
N THR A 139 -2.95 11.25 -7.29
CA THR A 139 -1.80 10.34 -7.17
C THR A 139 -1.30 9.89 -8.54
N TYR A 140 -2.23 9.57 -9.46
CA TYR A 140 -1.85 9.17 -10.81
C TYR A 140 -1.07 10.27 -11.54
N GLU A 141 -1.61 11.48 -11.62
CA GLU A 141 -0.97 12.60 -12.33
C GLU A 141 0.36 13.00 -11.68
N SER A 142 0.46 12.86 -10.36
CA SER A 142 1.67 13.23 -9.63
C SER A 142 2.84 12.26 -9.85
N TYR A 143 2.60 10.97 -10.12
CA TYR A 143 3.67 9.97 -10.06
C TYR A 143 3.74 9.02 -11.26
N ARG A 144 2.82 9.07 -12.22
CA ARG A 144 2.71 8.11 -13.33
C ARG A 144 3.97 7.94 -14.16
N ASP A 145 4.74 9.00 -14.33
CA ASP A 145 5.96 9.04 -15.15
C ASP A 145 7.19 8.43 -14.47
N LEU A 146 7.07 8.09 -13.18
CA LEU A 146 8.12 7.41 -12.42
C LEU A 146 8.06 5.88 -12.54
N PHE A 147 7.04 5.34 -13.20
CA PHE A 147 6.80 3.91 -13.33
C PHE A 147 6.85 3.46 -14.79
N GLU A 148 7.30 2.23 -15.01
CA GLU A 148 7.30 1.63 -16.35
C GLU A 148 5.87 1.50 -16.91
N HIS A 149 4.91 1.17 -16.04
CA HIS A 149 3.49 1.08 -16.38
C HIS A 149 2.65 1.86 -15.38
N SER A 150 1.63 2.57 -15.83
CA SER A 150 0.79 3.38 -14.93
C SER A 150 -0.67 3.37 -15.33
N TYR A 151 -1.54 3.20 -14.35
CA TYR A 151 -2.98 3.12 -14.52
C TYR A 151 -3.70 3.95 -13.47
N ASN A 152 -4.61 4.81 -13.93
CA ASN A 152 -5.55 5.50 -13.06
C ASN A 152 -6.74 4.57 -12.80
N GLY A 153 -6.83 4.04 -11.60
CA GLY A 153 -7.80 3.02 -11.22
C GLY A 153 -8.69 3.44 -10.06
N ILE A 154 -9.09 2.44 -9.29
CA ILE A 154 -9.92 2.61 -8.08
C ILE A 154 -9.25 1.89 -6.91
N CYS A 155 -9.68 2.25 -5.70
CA CYS A 155 -9.23 1.54 -4.51
C CYS A 155 -9.71 0.08 -4.53
N CYS A 156 -8.82 -0.87 -4.26
CA CYS A 156 -9.18 -2.28 -4.19
C CYS A 156 -10.23 -2.59 -3.09
N ALA A 157 -10.42 -1.70 -2.13
CA ALA A 157 -11.50 -1.81 -1.15
C ALA A 157 -12.89 -1.93 -1.77
N PHE A 158 -13.09 -1.45 -3.00
CA PHE A 158 -14.37 -1.61 -3.71
C PHE A 158 -14.68 -3.06 -4.10
N TYR A 159 -13.70 -3.98 -4.02
CA TYR A 159 -13.92 -5.41 -4.24
C TYR A 159 -14.34 -6.17 -2.97
N ILE A 160 -14.53 -5.49 -1.84
CA ILE A 160 -14.98 -6.13 -0.60
C ILE A 160 -16.30 -6.88 -0.75
N PRO A 161 -17.33 -6.35 -1.46
CA PRO A 161 -18.57 -7.08 -1.65
C PRO A 161 -18.41 -8.44 -2.33
N GLU A 162 -17.36 -8.58 -3.15
CA GLU A 162 -17.02 -9.87 -3.80
C GLU A 162 -16.41 -10.88 -2.80
N TYR A 163 -15.92 -10.39 -1.67
CA TYR A 163 -15.25 -11.19 -0.65
C TYR A 163 -16.17 -11.52 0.54
N PHE A 164 -17.04 -10.58 0.90
CA PHE A 164 -17.97 -10.70 2.02
C PHE A 164 -19.38 -10.42 1.58
N GLN A 165 -20.27 -11.31 1.99
CA GLN A 165 -21.69 -11.03 1.93
C GLN A 165 -22.03 -9.96 2.98
N SER A 166 -22.63 -8.86 2.55
CA SER A 166 -23.09 -7.82 3.48
C SER A 166 -24.18 -8.38 4.39
N TRP A 167 -24.12 -8.02 5.66
CA TRP A 167 -25.21 -8.27 6.58
C TRP A 167 -26.27 -7.20 6.36
N GLU A 168 -27.50 -7.62 6.18
CA GLU A 168 -28.64 -6.71 6.25
C GLU A 168 -28.88 -6.41 7.74
N LEU A 169 -28.68 -5.17 8.13
CA LEU A 169 -29.02 -4.70 9.45
C LEU A 169 -30.45 -4.16 9.40
N ASP A 170 -31.35 -4.72 10.21
CA ASP A 170 -32.67 -4.19 10.42
C ASP A 170 -32.56 -2.93 11.30
N MET A 171 -32.27 -1.82 10.67
CA MET A 171 -32.04 -0.53 11.32
C MET A 171 -32.80 0.56 10.59
N GLU A 172 -33.33 1.50 11.35
CA GLU A 172 -33.86 2.75 10.80
C GLU A 172 -32.75 3.52 10.06
N PRO A 173 -33.09 4.33 9.04
CA PRO A 173 -32.15 5.15 8.33
C PRO A 173 -31.31 6.00 9.28
N TYR A 174 -30.00 5.94 9.15
CA TYR A 174 -29.06 6.67 10.01
C TYR A 174 -28.00 7.40 9.19
N VAL A 175 -27.41 8.41 9.81
CA VAL A 175 -26.27 9.15 9.26
C VAL A 175 -25.06 8.87 10.14
N VAL A 176 -23.96 8.47 9.51
CA VAL A 176 -22.69 8.27 10.21
C VAL A 176 -21.80 9.47 10.00
N PHE A 177 -21.38 10.09 11.10
CA PHE A 177 -20.34 11.12 11.09
C PHE A 177 -19.02 10.49 11.54
N ILE A 178 -17.98 10.59 10.70
CA ILE A 178 -16.65 10.10 11.01
C ILE A 178 -15.73 11.30 11.25
N PHE A 179 -15.15 11.37 12.45
CA PHE A 179 -14.20 12.41 12.82
C PHE A 179 -12.80 11.82 12.94
N VAL A 180 -11.82 12.49 12.33
CA VAL A 180 -10.41 12.13 12.51
C VAL A 180 -9.88 12.89 13.72
N GLN A 181 -9.34 12.17 14.68
CA GLN A 181 -8.97 12.67 16.02
C GLN A 181 -8.00 13.87 16.02
N TYR A 182 -7.23 14.06 14.96
CA TYR A 182 -6.16 15.07 14.90
C TYR A 182 -6.43 16.25 13.97
N ARG A 183 -7.50 16.18 13.21
CA ARG A 183 -7.94 17.30 12.37
C ARG A 183 -9.44 17.38 12.55
N GLY A 184 -9.89 18.39 13.25
CA GLY A 184 -11.32 18.64 13.39
C GLY A 184 -11.99 18.74 12.02
N PRO A 185 -13.32 18.70 11.98
CA PRO A 185 -14.04 18.83 10.72
C PRO A 185 -13.57 20.12 10.05
N CYS A 186 -12.94 20.00 8.90
CA CYS A 186 -12.69 21.14 8.05
C CYS A 186 -14.06 21.55 7.47
N PHE A 187 -14.77 22.40 8.16
CA PHE A 187 -15.85 23.15 7.54
C PHE A 187 -15.14 24.21 6.69
N VAL A 188 -15.16 24.01 5.40
CA VAL A 188 -14.83 25.05 4.45
C VAL A 188 -16.12 25.85 4.27
N ASP A 189 -16.12 27.09 4.76
CA ASP A 189 -17.19 28.06 4.48
C ASP A 189 -17.25 28.38 2.99
#